data_723aca2c95b8186de3a9cd46f52ad65f
#
_entry.id   723aca2c95b8186de3a9cd46f52ad65f
#
_cell.length_a   1.000
_cell.length_b   1.000
_cell.length_c   1.000
_cell.angle_alpha   90.00
_cell.angle_beta   90.00
_cell.angle_gamma   90.00
#
_symmetry.space_group_name_H-M   'P 1'
#
loop_
_entity.id
_entity.type
_entity.pdbx_description
1 polymer ?
#
loop_
_entity_poly.entity_id
_entity_poly.type
_entity_poly.pdbx_seq_one_letter_code
_entity_poly.pdbx_strand_id
1 'polypeptide(L)'
;YIILDGYAGTNSLKEFLNFDNQEFVTFLNEQGFYVHPQSYSNYPTTPTSMAATLNMQYVNHLADIVGSDLDDMHPTFKIIQENLVMKYFKSKGYTLIGYNTGILHLDETKKFDFYYCGGDTLLDNSVINSILHQSIIGYFVEKVRYQEYRDDILCAFSELPEIKNIDEP
;
A
#
# COMPACT_ATOMS: atom_id res chain seq x y z
N TYR A 1 -1.52 -13.54 -3.31
CA TYR A 1 -2.51 -12.77 -2.53
C TYR A 1 -2.47 -11.32 -2.99
N ILE A 2 -3.57 -10.84 -3.58
CA ILE A 2 -3.66 -9.47 -4.13
C ILE A 2 -4.67 -8.69 -3.30
N ILE A 3 -4.28 -7.51 -2.84
CA ILE A 3 -5.13 -6.55 -2.15
C ILE A 3 -5.22 -5.32 -3.05
N LEU A 4 -6.43 -4.98 -3.49
CA LEU A 4 -6.68 -3.76 -4.26
C LEU A 4 -7.06 -2.63 -3.30
N ASP A 5 -6.15 -1.68 -3.11
CA ASP A 5 -6.42 -0.51 -2.26
C ASP A 5 -7.51 0.37 -2.86
N GLY A 6 -8.44 0.82 -2.01
CA GLY A 6 -9.56 1.64 -2.43
C GLY A 6 -10.60 0.95 -3.32
N TYR A 7 -10.46 -0.34 -3.64
CA TYR A 7 -11.43 -1.09 -4.43
C TYR A 7 -12.50 -1.70 -3.53
N ALA A 8 -13.72 -1.21 -3.65
CA ALA A 8 -14.83 -1.68 -2.84
C ALA A 8 -15.30 -3.08 -3.27
N GLY A 9 -15.84 -3.85 -2.32
CA GLY A 9 -16.41 -5.16 -2.60
C GLY A 9 -17.60 -5.08 -3.57
N THR A 10 -17.86 -6.16 -4.30
CA THR A 10 -18.91 -6.23 -5.37
C THR A 10 -20.26 -5.71 -4.89
N ASN A 11 -20.70 -6.08 -3.68
CA ASN A 11 -21.98 -5.61 -3.15
C ASN A 11 -21.98 -4.10 -2.93
N SER A 12 -20.91 -3.53 -2.37
CA SER A 12 -20.81 -2.09 -2.14
C SER A 12 -20.74 -1.31 -3.47
N LEU A 13 -20.02 -1.83 -4.46
CA LEU A 13 -19.96 -1.23 -5.79
C LEU A 13 -21.35 -1.16 -6.41
N LYS A 14 -22.13 -2.23 -6.30
CA LYS A 14 -23.48 -2.29 -6.86
C LYS A 14 -24.46 -1.40 -6.08
N GLU A 15 -24.42 -1.45 -4.75
CA GLU A 15 -25.37 -0.74 -3.88
C GLU A 15 -25.15 0.77 -3.88
N PHE A 16 -23.90 1.21 -3.72
CA PHE A 16 -23.57 2.63 -3.53
C PHE A 16 -23.17 3.36 -4.82
N LEU A 17 -22.56 2.63 -5.77
CA LEU A 17 -22.04 3.24 -7.00
C LEU A 17 -22.82 2.81 -8.26
N ASN A 18 -23.81 1.91 -8.12
CA ASN A 18 -24.54 1.31 -9.24
C ASN A 18 -23.59 0.75 -10.31
N PHE A 19 -22.46 0.19 -9.87
CA PHE A 19 -21.42 -0.36 -10.74
C PHE A 19 -21.37 -1.89 -10.59
N ASP A 20 -21.50 -2.60 -11.72
CA ASP A 20 -21.36 -4.05 -11.79
C ASP A 20 -19.93 -4.41 -12.22
N ASN A 21 -19.17 -5.04 -11.35
CA ASN A 21 -17.82 -5.51 -11.62
C ASN A 21 -17.73 -7.01 -11.97
N GLN A 22 -18.84 -7.63 -12.33
CA GLN A 22 -18.91 -9.09 -12.57
C GLN A 22 -17.98 -9.52 -13.71
N GLU A 23 -17.78 -8.70 -14.73
CA GLU A 23 -16.86 -8.99 -15.83
C GLU A 23 -15.42 -9.13 -15.32
N PHE A 24 -14.98 -8.21 -14.47
CA PHE A 24 -13.65 -8.27 -13.84
C PHE A 24 -13.49 -9.49 -12.92
N VAL A 25 -14.50 -9.79 -12.11
CA VAL A 25 -14.51 -10.98 -11.24
C VAL A 25 -14.44 -12.25 -12.07
N THR A 26 -15.18 -12.34 -13.17
CA THR A 26 -15.15 -13.48 -14.08
C THR A 26 -13.79 -13.64 -14.71
N PHE A 27 -13.20 -12.56 -15.22
CA PHE A 27 -11.84 -12.57 -15.76
C PHE A 27 -10.82 -13.11 -14.74
N LEU A 28 -10.84 -12.65 -13.50
CA LEU A 28 -9.93 -13.13 -12.47
C LEU A 28 -10.11 -14.62 -12.19
N ASN A 29 -11.35 -15.09 -12.10
CA ASN A 29 -11.62 -16.51 -11.89
C ASN A 29 -11.13 -17.38 -13.07
N GLU A 30 -11.28 -16.91 -14.31
CA GLU A 30 -10.77 -17.58 -15.52
C GLU A 30 -9.23 -17.64 -15.53
N GLN A 31 -8.54 -16.67 -14.89
CA GLN A 31 -7.10 -16.68 -14.69
C GLN A 31 -6.68 -17.56 -13.50
N GLY A 32 -7.61 -18.24 -12.83
CA GLY A 32 -7.32 -19.11 -11.70
C GLY A 32 -7.25 -18.42 -10.34
N PHE A 33 -7.61 -17.15 -10.24
CA PHE A 33 -7.71 -16.46 -8.95
C PHE A 33 -9.00 -16.83 -8.24
N TYR A 34 -8.94 -16.95 -6.93
CA TYR A 34 -10.12 -17.03 -6.09
C TYR A 34 -10.49 -15.63 -5.62
N VAL A 35 -11.64 -15.15 -6.04
CA VAL A 35 -12.21 -13.86 -5.61
C VAL A 35 -13.24 -14.10 -4.51
N HIS A 36 -12.96 -13.62 -3.30
CA HIS A 36 -13.89 -13.79 -2.19
C HIS A 36 -15.14 -12.92 -2.40
N PRO A 37 -16.35 -13.51 -2.39
CA PRO A 37 -17.57 -12.79 -2.74
C PRO A 37 -17.99 -11.73 -1.72
N GLN A 38 -17.54 -11.87 -0.47
CA GLN A 38 -17.88 -10.98 0.65
C GLN A 38 -16.64 -10.72 1.49
N SER A 39 -15.72 -9.94 0.97
CA SER A 39 -14.54 -9.51 1.74
C SER A 39 -14.80 -8.18 2.43
N TYR A 40 -14.36 -8.10 3.68
CA TYR A 40 -14.41 -6.89 4.50
C TYR A 40 -13.03 -6.59 5.05
N SER A 41 -12.69 -5.32 5.14
CA SER A 41 -11.47 -4.91 5.81
C SER A 41 -11.63 -5.05 7.33
N ASN A 42 -10.55 -5.35 8.03
CA ASN A 42 -10.57 -5.48 9.50
C ASN A 42 -10.74 -4.13 10.21
N TYR A 43 -10.33 -3.04 9.54
CA TYR A 43 -10.32 -1.68 10.06
C TYR A 43 -10.76 -0.68 8.99
N PRO A 44 -11.23 0.50 9.37
CA PRO A 44 -11.72 1.50 8.42
C PRO A 44 -10.62 2.20 7.62
N THR A 45 -9.35 2.08 8.04
CA THR A 45 -8.23 2.71 7.33
C THR A 45 -7.26 1.68 6.76
N THR A 46 -6.65 1.99 5.62
CA THR A 46 -5.67 1.12 4.95
C THR A 46 -4.48 0.78 5.86
N PRO A 47 -3.83 1.74 6.56
CA PRO A 47 -2.69 1.40 7.39
C PRO A 47 -3.02 0.38 8.50
N THR A 48 -4.12 0.56 9.23
CA THR A 48 -4.52 -0.36 10.30
C THR A 48 -4.92 -1.74 9.76
N SER A 49 -5.61 -1.78 8.62
CA SER A 49 -5.97 -3.03 7.94
C SER A 49 -4.75 -3.79 7.46
N MET A 50 -3.78 -3.10 6.86
CA MET A 50 -2.53 -3.69 6.40
C MET A 50 -1.66 -4.16 7.57
N ALA A 51 -1.56 -3.37 8.64
CA ALA A 51 -0.85 -3.78 9.85
C ALA A 51 -1.42 -5.08 10.43
N ALA A 52 -2.74 -5.20 10.50
CA ALA A 52 -3.40 -6.42 10.99
C ALA A 52 -3.19 -7.61 10.04
N THR A 53 -3.38 -7.42 8.75
CA THR A 53 -3.28 -8.48 7.73
C THR A 53 -1.86 -9.02 7.64
N LEU A 54 -0.85 -8.15 7.53
CA LEU A 54 0.55 -8.53 7.38
C LEU A 54 1.17 -9.12 8.66
N ASN A 55 0.53 -8.93 9.81
CA ASN A 55 0.96 -9.53 11.07
C ASN A 55 0.02 -10.64 11.56
N MET A 56 -1.05 -10.96 10.81
CA MET A 56 -2.03 -12.01 11.12
C MET A 56 -2.64 -11.85 12.54
N GLN A 57 -2.80 -10.60 13.01
CA GLN A 57 -3.36 -10.29 14.31
C GLN A 57 -4.06 -8.94 14.32
N TYR A 58 -5.05 -8.78 15.17
CA TYR A 58 -5.68 -7.48 15.38
C TYR A 58 -4.73 -6.50 16.08
N VAL A 59 -4.80 -5.23 15.69
CA VAL A 59 -3.94 -4.15 16.22
C VAL A 59 -4.64 -3.26 17.25
N ASN A 60 -5.72 -3.72 17.87
CA ASN A 60 -6.50 -2.97 18.86
C ASN A 60 -5.65 -2.52 20.06
N HIS A 61 -4.61 -3.29 20.41
CA HIS A 61 -3.67 -2.95 21.47
C HIS A 61 -2.90 -1.64 21.22
N LEU A 62 -2.87 -1.14 19.99
CA LEU A 62 -2.25 0.16 19.70
C LEU A 62 -3.01 1.31 20.37
N ALA A 63 -4.32 1.20 20.54
CA ALA A 63 -5.11 2.20 21.26
C ALA A 63 -4.68 2.33 22.73
N ASP A 64 -4.19 1.25 23.33
CA ASP A 64 -3.67 1.27 24.71
C ASP A 64 -2.32 2.00 24.80
N ILE A 65 -1.57 2.05 23.70
CA ILE A 65 -0.23 2.67 23.64
C ILE A 65 -0.32 4.16 23.29
N VAL A 66 -1.12 4.50 22.26
CA VAL A 66 -1.19 5.86 21.72
C VAL A 66 -2.41 6.64 22.20
N GLY A 67 -3.38 5.96 22.83
CA GLY A 67 -4.66 6.52 23.18
C GLY A 67 -5.64 6.51 22.00
N SER A 68 -6.94 6.42 22.31
CA SER A 68 -8.00 6.30 21.31
C SER A 68 -8.28 7.58 20.51
N ASP A 69 -7.84 8.73 21.03
CA ASP A 69 -8.14 10.05 20.47
C ASP A 69 -6.96 10.65 19.65
N LEU A 70 -5.89 9.88 19.46
CA LEU A 70 -4.73 10.33 18.70
C LEU A 70 -4.78 9.82 17.26
N ASP A 71 -4.65 10.73 16.31
CA ASP A 71 -4.49 10.43 14.89
C ASP A 71 -3.04 10.00 14.53
N ASP A 72 -2.25 9.57 15.53
CA ASP A 72 -0.88 9.14 15.31
C ASP A 72 -0.83 7.75 14.70
N MET A 73 -0.54 7.68 13.41
CA MET A 73 -0.40 6.45 12.65
C MET A 73 1.03 5.90 12.64
N HIS A 74 1.99 6.57 13.29
CA HIS A 74 3.40 6.16 13.32
C HIS A 74 3.61 4.72 13.84
N PRO A 75 2.97 4.29 14.95
CA PRO A 75 3.10 2.91 15.42
C PRO A 75 2.55 1.89 14.42
N THR A 76 1.49 2.25 13.69
CA THR A 76 0.89 1.40 12.66
C THR A 76 1.85 1.21 11.48
N PHE A 77 2.46 2.29 10.98
CA PHE A 77 3.45 2.20 9.91
C PHE A 77 4.68 1.37 10.34
N LYS A 78 5.15 1.53 11.56
CA LYS A 78 6.25 0.70 12.08
C LYS A 78 5.92 -0.79 12.07
N ILE A 79 4.70 -1.17 12.45
CA ILE A 79 4.23 -2.56 12.41
C ILE A 79 4.17 -3.09 10.97
N ILE A 80 3.73 -2.27 10.01
CA ILE A 80 3.73 -2.63 8.59
C ILE A 80 5.16 -2.85 8.09
N GLN A 81 6.08 -1.95 8.42
CA GLN A 81 7.47 -2.04 7.98
C GLN A 81 8.21 -3.26 8.56
N GLU A 82 7.82 -3.76 9.72
CA GLU A 82 8.46 -4.89 10.41
C GLU A 82 7.56 -6.13 10.46
N ASN A 83 6.68 -6.32 9.48
CA ASN A 83 5.62 -7.29 9.53
C ASN A 83 6.11 -8.76 9.49
N LEU A 84 5.25 -9.65 9.99
CA LEU A 84 5.54 -11.09 10.08
C LEU A 84 5.58 -11.78 8.72
N VAL A 85 4.76 -11.35 7.76
CA VAL A 85 4.71 -11.94 6.43
C VAL A 85 6.05 -11.76 5.72
N MET A 86 6.62 -10.57 5.71
CA MET A 86 7.93 -10.32 5.13
C MET A 86 9.03 -11.12 5.83
N LYS A 87 9.02 -11.15 7.16
CA LYS A 87 9.98 -11.97 7.95
C LYS A 87 9.88 -13.45 7.62
N TYR A 88 8.67 -13.96 7.50
CA TYR A 88 8.42 -15.36 7.14
C TYR A 88 8.96 -15.69 5.75
N PHE A 89 8.58 -14.92 4.72
CA PHE A 89 9.06 -15.19 3.36
C PHE A 89 10.57 -15.06 3.24
N LYS A 90 11.17 -14.04 3.85
CA LYS A 90 12.63 -13.91 3.89
C LYS A 90 13.31 -15.09 4.57
N SER A 91 12.74 -15.63 5.64
CA SER A 91 13.26 -16.83 6.32
C SER A 91 13.16 -18.11 5.47
N LYS A 92 12.33 -18.09 4.43
CA LYS A 92 12.18 -19.19 3.46
C LYS A 92 13.01 -18.99 2.19
N GLY A 93 13.86 -17.97 2.14
CA GLY A 93 14.73 -17.68 1.00
C GLY A 93 14.04 -16.92 -0.14
N TYR A 94 12.85 -16.35 0.10
CA TYR A 94 12.21 -15.50 -0.91
C TYR A 94 12.89 -14.13 -0.99
N THR A 95 13.01 -13.63 -2.19
CA THR A 95 13.44 -12.28 -2.49
C THR A 95 12.30 -11.30 -2.24
N LEU A 96 12.55 -10.26 -1.46
CA LEU A 96 11.56 -9.21 -1.18
C LEU A 96 11.80 -8.03 -2.11
N ILE A 97 10.80 -7.72 -2.91
CA ILE A 97 10.83 -6.60 -3.85
C ILE A 97 9.84 -5.54 -3.36
N GLY A 98 10.31 -4.32 -3.23
CA GLY A 98 9.50 -3.17 -2.88
C GLY A 98 9.41 -2.18 -4.02
N TYR A 99 8.28 -1.47 -4.07
CA TYR A 99 8.05 -0.34 -4.95
C TYR A 99 7.61 0.86 -4.13
N ASN A 100 8.06 2.03 -4.52
CA ASN A 100 7.55 3.25 -3.90
C ASN A 100 6.08 3.45 -4.32
N THR A 101 5.21 3.44 -3.35
CA THR A 101 3.78 3.70 -3.56
C THR A 101 3.31 4.95 -2.84
N GLY A 102 4.18 5.59 -2.07
CA GLY A 102 3.88 6.79 -1.28
C GLY A 102 2.85 6.60 -0.15
N ILE A 103 2.11 5.47 -0.13
CA ILE A 103 0.98 5.28 0.80
C ILE A 103 1.42 4.67 2.14
N LEU A 104 2.35 3.74 2.13
CA LEU A 104 2.67 2.94 3.31
C LEU A 104 3.97 3.37 4.01
N HIS A 105 4.58 4.47 3.56
CA HIS A 105 5.87 4.96 4.07
C HIS A 105 6.89 3.81 4.26
N LEU A 106 6.95 2.92 3.26
CA LEU A 106 7.91 1.82 3.22
C LEU A 106 9.30 2.29 2.79
N ASP A 107 9.60 3.55 3.04
CA ASP A 107 10.75 4.33 2.54
C ASP A 107 12.10 3.78 3.00
N GLU A 108 12.10 2.81 3.90
CA GLU A 108 13.35 2.21 4.30
C GLU A 108 13.74 1.08 3.33
N THR A 109 14.44 1.46 2.28
CA THR A 109 15.11 0.60 1.29
C THR A 109 15.87 -0.59 1.90
N LYS A 110 16.23 -0.52 3.17
CA LYS A 110 16.99 -1.55 3.89
C LYS A 110 16.23 -2.85 4.18
N LYS A 111 14.92 -2.87 3.98
CA LYS A 111 14.09 -4.05 4.32
C LYS A 111 13.79 -4.92 3.11
N PHE A 112 13.92 -4.36 1.92
CA PHE A 112 13.77 -5.06 0.65
C PHE A 112 15.14 -5.47 0.10
N ASP A 113 15.18 -6.57 -0.61
CA ASP A 113 16.39 -7.00 -1.31
C ASP A 113 16.58 -6.16 -2.58
N PHE A 114 15.47 -5.76 -3.20
CA PHE A 114 15.42 -4.81 -4.31
C PHE A 114 14.32 -3.78 -4.07
N TYR A 115 14.57 -2.54 -4.44
CA TYR A 115 13.59 -1.46 -4.33
C TYR A 115 13.62 -0.61 -5.60
N TYR A 116 12.48 -0.52 -6.24
CA TYR A 116 12.33 0.12 -7.54
C TYR A 116 11.35 1.30 -7.46
N CYS A 117 11.47 2.21 -8.42
CA CYS A 117 10.53 3.28 -8.66
C CYS A 117 10.36 4.20 -7.44
N GLY A 118 10.90 5.35 -7.52
CA GLY A 118 10.85 6.37 -6.50
C GLY A 118 12.24 6.97 -6.25
N GLY A 119 12.27 8.24 -6.19
CA GLY A 119 13.43 9.04 -5.80
C GLY A 119 13.03 9.94 -4.66
N ASP A 120 13.98 10.28 -3.79
CA ASP A 120 13.77 11.31 -2.78
C ASP A 120 13.45 12.63 -3.49
N THR A 121 12.26 13.17 -3.27
CA THR A 121 11.89 14.49 -3.74
C THR A 121 12.04 15.52 -2.62
N LEU A 122 12.25 16.78 -2.97
CA LEU A 122 12.24 17.86 -1.96
C LEU A 122 10.90 17.94 -1.23
N LEU A 123 9.85 17.36 -1.81
CA LEU A 123 8.50 17.34 -1.26
C LEU A 123 8.32 16.24 -0.19
N ASP A 124 9.25 15.31 -0.07
CA ASP A 124 9.22 14.26 0.98
C ASP A 124 9.59 14.82 2.37
N ASN A 125 10.20 16.01 2.39
CA ASN A 125 10.48 16.69 3.65
C ASN A 125 9.17 17.22 4.26
N SER A 126 8.77 16.66 5.41
CA SER A 126 7.51 16.97 6.09
C SER A 126 7.33 18.47 6.41
N VAL A 127 8.42 19.18 6.72
CA VAL A 127 8.40 20.60 7.05
C VAL A 127 8.15 21.43 5.79
N ILE A 128 8.90 21.16 4.72
CA ILE A 128 8.74 21.84 3.42
C ILE A 128 7.32 21.59 2.90
N ASN A 129 6.85 20.34 2.99
CA ASN A 129 5.53 19.96 2.57
C ASN A 129 4.43 20.73 3.34
N SER A 130 4.53 20.82 4.67
CA SER A 130 3.56 21.56 5.48
C SER A 130 3.51 23.05 5.13
N ILE A 131 4.66 23.65 4.87
CA ILE A 131 4.74 25.06 4.45
C ILE A 131 4.12 25.26 3.07
N LEU A 132 4.42 24.36 2.13
CA LEU A 132 3.91 24.44 0.77
C LEU A 132 2.38 24.25 0.73
N HIS A 133 1.84 23.28 1.47
CA HIS A 133 0.40 23.05 1.54
C HIS A 133 -0.39 24.22 2.12
N GLN A 134 0.18 24.97 3.05
CA GLN A 134 -0.44 26.17 3.62
C GLN A 134 -0.27 27.44 2.77
N SER A 135 0.41 27.33 1.65
CA SER A 135 0.68 28.44 0.73
C SER A 135 -0.28 28.43 -0.46
N ILE A 136 -0.32 29.58 -1.20
CA ILE A 136 -1.07 29.71 -2.46
C ILE A 136 -0.59 28.70 -3.51
N ILE A 137 0.65 28.21 -3.39
CA ILE A 137 1.25 27.23 -4.30
C ILE A 137 0.79 25.79 -3.98
N GLY A 138 0.11 25.55 -2.85
CA GLY A 138 -0.30 24.21 -2.42
C GLY A 138 -1.07 23.44 -3.48
N TYR A 139 -1.98 24.11 -4.19
CA TYR A 139 -2.72 23.50 -5.30
C TYR A 139 -1.81 22.95 -6.41
N PHE A 140 -0.75 23.67 -6.75
CA PHE A 140 0.20 23.23 -7.77
C PHE A 140 1.09 22.10 -7.25
N VAL A 141 1.46 22.14 -5.98
CA VAL A 141 2.24 21.10 -5.32
C VAL A 141 1.46 19.78 -5.30
N GLU A 142 0.17 19.79 -4.97
CA GLU A 142 -0.69 18.60 -5.03
C GLU A 142 -0.78 18.01 -6.43
N LYS A 143 -0.88 18.88 -7.45
CA LYS A 143 -0.93 18.41 -8.83
C LYS A 143 0.37 17.75 -9.28
N VAL A 144 1.52 18.31 -8.91
CA VAL A 144 2.83 17.71 -9.20
C VAL A 144 2.96 16.37 -8.48
N ARG A 145 2.64 16.32 -7.20
CA ARG A 145 2.68 15.11 -6.39
C ARG A 145 1.78 14.00 -6.96
N TYR A 146 0.59 14.36 -7.44
CA TYR A 146 -0.30 13.39 -8.08
C TYR A 146 0.31 12.78 -9.34
N GLN A 147 1.06 13.58 -10.13
CA GLN A 147 1.76 13.06 -11.31
C GLN A 147 2.94 12.16 -10.91
N GLU A 148 3.76 12.56 -9.97
CA GLU A 148 4.86 11.72 -9.44
C GLU A 148 4.33 10.38 -8.93
N TYR A 149 3.28 10.39 -8.14
CA TYR A 149 2.62 9.20 -7.63
C TYR A 149 2.10 8.26 -8.73
N ARG A 150 1.49 8.84 -9.76
CA ARG A 150 1.05 8.09 -10.94
C ARG A 150 2.23 7.48 -11.69
N ASP A 151 3.31 8.23 -11.85
CA ASP A 151 4.50 7.79 -12.58
C ASP A 151 5.21 6.67 -11.82
N ASP A 152 5.26 6.71 -10.49
CA ASP A 152 5.77 5.62 -9.64
C ASP A 152 4.94 4.34 -9.79
N ILE A 153 3.61 4.45 -9.81
CA ILE A 153 2.74 3.29 -10.05
C ILE A 153 2.98 2.70 -11.44
N LEU A 154 3.05 3.54 -12.47
CA LEU A 154 3.31 3.09 -13.85
C LEU A 154 4.69 2.46 -13.98
N CYS A 155 5.70 3.01 -13.30
CA CYS A 155 7.02 2.43 -13.20
C CYS A 155 6.94 1.02 -12.59
N ALA A 156 6.25 0.85 -11.46
CA ALA A 156 6.10 -0.45 -10.82
C ALA A 156 5.50 -1.50 -11.78
N PHE A 157 4.48 -1.13 -12.55
CA PHE A 157 3.89 -2.02 -13.55
C PHE A 157 4.82 -2.32 -14.73
N SER A 158 5.66 -1.37 -15.15
CA SER A 158 6.63 -1.60 -16.24
C SER A 158 7.78 -2.51 -15.83
N GLU A 159 8.22 -2.43 -14.58
CA GLU A 159 9.32 -3.24 -14.05
C GLU A 159 8.90 -4.69 -13.70
N LEU A 160 7.62 -4.92 -13.39
CA LEU A 160 7.12 -6.26 -13.01
C LEU A 160 7.51 -7.39 -14.00
N PRO A 161 7.47 -7.20 -15.34
CA PRO A 161 7.88 -8.24 -16.29
C PRO A 161 9.38 -8.54 -16.28
N GLU A 162 10.20 -7.56 -15.90
CA GLU A 162 11.67 -7.69 -15.90
C GLU A 162 12.18 -8.49 -14.69
N ILE A 163 11.36 -8.62 -13.64
CA ILE A 163 11.69 -9.35 -12.40
C ILE A 163 11.98 -10.83 -12.66
N LYS A 164 11.47 -11.43 -13.73
CA LYS A 164 11.71 -12.82 -14.09
C LYS A 164 13.20 -13.17 -14.26
N ASN A 165 14.06 -12.18 -14.43
CA ASN A 165 15.50 -12.37 -14.64
C ASN A 165 16.34 -12.22 -13.36
N ILE A 166 15.69 -12.00 -12.20
CA ILE A 166 16.40 -11.81 -10.90
C ILE A 166 16.74 -13.16 -10.26
N ASP A 167 16.11 -14.23 -10.67
CA ASP A 167 16.29 -15.57 -10.11
C ASP A 167 17.30 -16.39 -10.91
N GLU A 168 18.58 -16.02 -10.89
CA GLU A 168 19.63 -17.05 -10.92
C GLU A 168 20.95 -16.43 -10.45
N PRO A 169 21.52 -16.90 -9.33
CA PRO A 169 22.90 -16.60 -8.99
C PRO A 169 23.87 -17.40 -9.89
#